data_135e88cb26c2ecb9b57857a6fd43d67d
#
_entry.id   135e88cb26c2ecb9b57857a6fd43d67d
#
_cell.length_a   1.000
_cell.length_b   1.000
_cell.length_c   1.000
_cell.angle_alpha   90.00
_cell.angle_beta   90.00
_cell.angle_gamma   90.00
#
_symmetry.space_group_name_H-M   'P 1'
#
loop_
_entity.id
_entity.type
_entity.pdbx_description
1 polymer ?
#
loop_
_entity_poly.entity_id
_entity_poly.type
_entity_poly.pdbx_seq_one_letter_code
_entity_poly.pdbx_strand_id
1 'polypeptide(L)'
;SAVQNSVRSAISNAEEVTKNYNSTMDALKDAKSQLEQASNDIQSYQDLVAKIEEAQQVYEGLADDAAHKDALNQAIQNAQTALNDPNATIVDFNHANDALDLNIKLAQAKFRNAYEKIEAEEFTKFETDAHDSRIVNDGKNIGGVASGTWVKYSNVYFSGNGAKKVTFFYAAQERDAGGGQIHIRLGS
;
A
#
# COMPACT_ATOMS: atom_id res chain seq x y z
N SER A 1 -8.58 4.45 -27.44
CA SER A 1 -7.70 3.58 -26.63
C SER A 1 -7.63 2.18 -27.23
N ALA A 2 -6.62 1.40 -26.85
CA ALA A 2 -6.47 0.01 -27.29
C ALA A 2 -7.71 -0.83 -26.93
N VAL A 3 -8.30 -0.61 -25.76
CA VAL A 3 -9.57 -1.27 -25.35
C VAL A 3 -10.70 -0.97 -26.31
N GLN A 4 -10.90 0.28 -26.70
CA GLN A 4 -11.95 0.62 -27.68
C GLN A 4 -11.73 -0.05 -29.05
N ASN A 5 -10.48 -0.18 -29.47
CA ASN A 5 -10.15 -0.86 -30.72
C ASN A 5 -10.37 -2.37 -30.62
N SER A 6 -9.95 -2.99 -29.49
CA SER A 6 -10.20 -4.40 -29.22
C SER A 6 -11.70 -4.72 -29.24
N VAL A 7 -12.51 -3.93 -28.54
CA VAL A 7 -13.98 -4.10 -28.49
C VAL A 7 -14.59 -3.96 -29.87
N ARG A 8 -14.21 -2.92 -30.63
CA ARG A 8 -14.77 -2.69 -31.98
C ARG A 8 -14.40 -3.83 -32.92
N SER A 9 -13.17 -4.32 -32.86
CA SER A 9 -12.71 -5.46 -33.67
C SER A 9 -13.45 -6.73 -33.32
N ALA A 10 -13.64 -7.02 -32.02
CA ALA A 10 -14.38 -8.21 -31.58
C ALA A 10 -15.84 -8.20 -32.04
N ILE A 11 -16.51 -7.03 -31.94
CA ILE A 11 -17.89 -6.86 -32.41
C ILE A 11 -17.96 -7.04 -33.93
N SER A 12 -17.09 -6.39 -34.70
CA SER A 12 -17.05 -6.49 -36.16
C SER A 12 -16.85 -7.93 -36.61
N ASN A 13 -15.90 -8.66 -36.01
CA ASN A 13 -15.66 -10.06 -36.31
C ASN A 13 -16.88 -10.94 -35.98
N ALA A 14 -17.50 -10.75 -34.82
CA ALA A 14 -18.68 -11.51 -34.43
C ALA A 14 -19.85 -11.26 -35.39
N GLU A 15 -20.07 -10.03 -35.84
CA GLU A 15 -21.09 -9.69 -36.83
C GLU A 15 -20.80 -10.34 -38.20
N GLU A 16 -19.56 -10.34 -38.66
CA GLU A 16 -19.18 -10.97 -39.92
C GLU A 16 -19.43 -12.47 -39.89
N VAL A 17 -18.94 -13.14 -38.83
CA VAL A 17 -19.08 -14.60 -38.68
C VAL A 17 -20.54 -15.01 -38.56
N THR A 18 -21.39 -14.24 -37.85
CA THR A 18 -22.83 -14.56 -37.69
C THR A 18 -23.65 -14.31 -38.93
N LYS A 19 -23.26 -13.35 -39.79
CA LYS A 19 -23.93 -13.07 -41.07
C LYS A 19 -23.54 -14.06 -42.19
N ASN A 20 -22.43 -14.80 -42.02
CA ASN A 20 -21.95 -15.74 -43.03
C ASN A 20 -22.51 -17.15 -42.76
N TYR A 21 -23.42 -17.60 -43.62
CA TYR A 21 -24.04 -18.94 -43.54
C TYR A 21 -23.04 -20.11 -43.68
N ASN A 22 -21.85 -19.87 -44.19
CA ASN A 22 -20.79 -20.87 -44.33
C ASN A 22 -19.79 -20.83 -43.16
N SER A 23 -20.05 -20.07 -42.11
CA SER A 23 -19.17 -20.01 -40.96
C SER A 23 -19.04 -21.35 -40.27
N THR A 24 -17.81 -21.71 -39.97
CA THR A 24 -17.49 -22.94 -39.24
C THR A 24 -17.80 -22.79 -37.74
N MET A 25 -17.99 -23.93 -37.06
CA MET A 25 -18.16 -23.93 -35.60
C MET A 25 -16.92 -23.33 -34.88
N ASP A 26 -15.74 -23.51 -35.44
CA ASP A 26 -14.51 -22.96 -34.86
C ASP A 26 -14.45 -21.43 -35.04
N ALA A 27 -14.86 -20.87 -36.19
CA ALA A 27 -14.96 -19.44 -36.36
C ALA A 27 -15.95 -18.79 -35.38
N LEU A 28 -17.07 -19.48 -35.07
CA LEU A 28 -18.03 -19.01 -34.07
C LEU A 28 -17.45 -19.04 -32.65
N LYS A 29 -16.69 -20.09 -32.30
CA LYS A 29 -16.00 -20.16 -31.00
C LYS A 29 -14.95 -19.09 -30.86
N ASP A 30 -14.17 -18.83 -31.90
CA ASP A 30 -13.13 -17.79 -31.89
C ASP A 30 -13.74 -16.38 -31.73
N ALA A 31 -14.83 -16.10 -32.45
CA ALA A 31 -15.54 -14.83 -32.30
C ALA A 31 -16.12 -14.67 -30.89
N LYS A 32 -16.68 -15.72 -30.30
CA LYS A 32 -17.12 -15.70 -28.90
C LYS A 32 -15.98 -15.42 -27.95
N SER A 33 -14.83 -16.10 -28.09
CA SER A 33 -13.65 -15.88 -27.24
C SER A 33 -13.13 -14.45 -27.32
N GLN A 34 -13.12 -13.84 -28.51
CA GLN A 34 -12.73 -12.43 -28.69
C GLN A 34 -13.71 -11.46 -28.01
N LEU A 35 -15.01 -11.74 -28.03
CA LEU A 35 -16.00 -10.94 -27.30
C LEU A 35 -15.83 -11.06 -25.77
N GLU A 36 -15.56 -12.26 -25.28
CA GLU A 36 -15.27 -12.49 -23.85
C GLU A 36 -14.01 -11.73 -23.42
N GLN A 37 -12.93 -11.77 -24.25
CA GLN A 37 -11.73 -11.00 -23.99
C GLN A 37 -11.99 -9.50 -23.98
N ALA A 38 -12.72 -8.99 -24.96
CA ALA A 38 -13.07 -7.58 -25.02
C ALA A 38 -13.92 -7.13 -23.82
N SER A 39 -14.79 -8.00 -23.31
CA SER A 39 -15.55 -7.77 -22.08
C SER A 39 -14.63 -7.64 -20.86
N ASN A 40 -13.64 -8.52 -20.74
CA ASN A 40 -12.65 -8.46 -19.66
C ASN A 40 -11.78 -7.19 -19.75
N ASP A 41 -11.42 -6.77 -20.98
CA ASP A 41 -10.66 -5.54 -21.21
C ASP A 41 -11.44 -4.31 -20.75
N ILE A 42 -12.76 -4.27 -21.02
CA ILE A 42 -13.65 -3.21 -20.52
C ILE A 42 -13.69 -3.22 -18.99
N GLN A 43 -13.84 -4.38 -18.37
CA GLN A 43 -13.90 -4.49 -16.92
C GLN A 43 -12.61 -3.96 -16.27
N SER A 44 -11.45 -4.38 -16.77
CA SER A 44 -10.17 -3.89 -16.24
C SER A 44 -9.98 -2.38 -16.41
N TYR A 45 -10.47 -1.81 -17.51
CA TYR A 45 -10.49 -0.37 -17.72
C TYR A 45 -11.38 0.33 -16.68
N GLN A 46 -12.58 -0.19 -16.44
CA GLN A 46 -13.52 0.35 -15.45
C GLN A 46 -12.98 0.25 -14.02
N ASP A 47 -12.36 -0.88 -13.69
CA ASP A 47 -11.75 -1.10 -12.38
C ASP A 47 -10.61 -0.09 -12.12
N LEU A 48 -9.80 0.20 -13.13
CA LEU A 48 -8.74 1.21 -13.01
C LEU A 48 -9.32 2.62 -12.86
N VAL A 49 -10.37 2.98 -13.60
CA VAL A 49 -11.05 4.28 -13.43
C VAL A 49 -11.57 4.44 -11.99
N ALA A 50 -12.29 3.43 -11.48
CA ALA A 50 -12.81 3.45 -10.13
C ALA A 50 -11.69 3.54 -9.08
N LYS A 51 -10.57 2.82 -9.30
CA LYS A 51 -9.42 2.86 -8.39
C LYS A 51 -8.71 4.22 -8.39
N ILE A 52 -8.64 4.90 -9.52
CA ILE A 52 -8.13 6.28 -9.61
C ILE A 52 -9.01 7.23 -8.78
N GLU A 53 -10.33 7.12 -8.89
CA GLU A 53 -11.27 7.94 -8.12
C GLU A 53 -11.10 7.70 -6.61
N GLU A 54 -10.99 6.44 -6.18
CA GLU A 54 -10.70 6.09 -4.79
C GLU A 54 -9.38 6.70 -4.32
N ALA A 55 -8.31 6.57 -5.12
CA ALA A 55 -7.01 7.13 -4.80
C ALA A 55 -7.02 8.65 -4.67
N GLN A 56 -7.75 9.34 -5.53
CA GLN A 56 -7.92 10.80 -5.47
C GLN A 56 -8.65 11.23 -4.19
N GLN A 57 -9.72 10.55 -3.80
CA GLN A 57 -10.43 10.82 -2.55
C GLN A 57 -9.51 10.64 -1.33
N VAL A 58 -8.70 9.57 -1.31
CA VAL A 58 -7.72 9.36 -0.25
C VAL A 58 -6.69 10.49 -0.25
N TYR A 59 -6.13 10.85 -1.41
CA TYR A 59 -5.14 11.92 -1.55
C TYR A 59 -5.64 13.27 -1.04
N GLU A 60 -6.88 13.63 -1.38
CA GLU A 60 -7.52 14.88 -0.94
C GLU A 60 -7.76 14.93 0.57
N GLY A 61 -7.98 13.78 1.20
CA GLY A 61 -8.17 13.65 2.64
C GLY A 61 -6.87 13.67 3.46
N LEU A 62 -5.69 13.57 2.81
CA LEU A 62 -4.41 13.55 3.50
C LEU A 62 -3.91 14.96 3.83
N ALA A 63 -3.28 15.13 5.00
CA ALA A 63 -2.52 16.33 5.33
C ALA A 63 -1.34 16.55 4.34
N ASP A 64 -0.86 17.78 4.20
CA ASP A 64 0.18 18.09 3.20
C ASP A 64 1.53 17.44 3.51
N ASP A 65 1.82 17.18 4.76
CA ASP A 65 3.02 16.50 5.26
C ASP A 65 2.81 15.00 5.49
N ALA A 66 1.66 14.45 5.06
CA ALA A 66 1.36 13.04 5.27
C ALA A 66 2.39 12.13 4.57
N ALA A 67 2.84 11.13 5.30
CA ALA A 67 3.70 10.09 4.74
C ALA A 67 3.03 9.44 3.50
N HIS A 68 3.81 9.21 2.48
CA HIS A 68 3.37 8.61 1.21
C HIS A 68 2.37 9.42 0.37
N LYS A 69 2.05 10.68 0.72
CA LYS A 69 1.16 11.53 -0.10
C LYS A 69 1.71 11.73 -1.51
N ASP A 70 2.99 12.04 -1.63
CA ASP A 70 3.66 12.23 -2.93
C ASP A 70 3.70 10.94 -3.75
N ALA A 71 3.95 9.80 -3.11
CA ALA A 71 3.96 8.50 -3.78
C ALA A 71 2.56 8.13 -4.31
N LEU A 72 1.50 8.41 -3.54
CA LEU A 72 0.12 8.23 -3.99
C LEU A 72 -0.21 9.13 -5.17
N ASN A 73 0.19 10.41 -5.13
CA ASN A 73 0.00 11.33 -6.24
C ASN A 73 0.69 10.84 -7.53
N GLN A 74 1.93 10.36 -7.41
CA GLN A 74 2.66 9.79 -8.55
C GLN A 74 1.98 8.55 -9.11
N ALA A 75 1.45 7.68 -8.25
CA ALA A 75 0.71 6.50 -8.68
C ALA A 75 -0.59 6.89 -9.44
N ILE A 76 -1.31 7.92 -8.98
CA ILE A 76 -2.49 8.47 -9.66
C ILE A 76 -2.11 8.99 -11.05
N GLN A 77 -1.05 9.78 -11.17
CA GLN A 77 -0.60 10.32 -12.46
C GLN A 77 -0.19 9.20 -13.44
N ASN A 78 0.51 8.19 -12.96
CA ASN A 78 0.91 7.05 -13.77
C ASN A 78 -0.31 6.25 -14.28
N ALA A 79 -1.30 6.04 -13.42
CA ALA A 79 -2.54 5.35 -13.78
C ALA A 79 -3.36 6.14 -14.81
N GLN A 80 -3.46 7.46 -14.67
CA GLN A 80 -4.10 8.34 -15.65
C GLN A 80 -3.36 8.30 -16.98
N THR A 81 -2.04 8.25 -16.97
CA THR A 81 -1.23 8.10 -18.17
C THR A 81 -1.53 6.78 -18.87
N ALA A 82 -1.61 5.67 -18.13
CA ALA A 82 -1.98 4.37 -18.70
C ALA A 82 -3.39 4.38 -19.35
N LEU A 83 -4.38 5.01 -18.71
CA LEU A 83 -5.73 5.14 -19.28
C LEU A 83 -5.75 5.92 -20.60
N ASN A 84 -4.86 6.92 -20.74
CA ASN A 84 -4.79 7.80 -21.90
C ASN A 84 -3.85 7.27 -22.99
N ASP A 85 -3.02 6.29 -22.73
CA ASP A 85 -2.13 5.68 -23.72
C ASP A 85 -2.97 4.85 -24.72
N PRO A 86 -2.92 5.18 -26.03
CA PRO A 86 -3.61 4.40 -27.04
C PRO A 86 -3.08 2.96 -27.19
N ASN A 87 -1.87 2.69 -26.72
CA ASN A 87 -1.22 1.38 -26.80
C ASN A 87 -1.25 0.58 -25.48
N ALA A 88 -1.80 1.17 -24.41
CA ALA A 88 -1.89 0.48 -23.14
C ALA A 88 -2.72 -0.81 -23.24
N THR A 89 -2.21 -1.84 -22.64
CA THR A 89 -2.80 -3.18 -22.57
C THR A 89 -3.52 -3.41 -21.25
N ILE A 90 -4.28 -4.51 -21.16
CA ILE A 90 -4.88 -4.97 -19.89
C ILE A 90 -3.82 -5.19 -18.79
N VAL A 91 -2.62 -5.61 -19.16
CA VAL A 91 -1.51 -5.82 -18.22
C VAL A 91 -1.08 -4.49 -17.61
N ASP A 92 -1.03 -3.43 -18.40
CA ASP A 92 -0.68 -2.08 -17.94
C ASP A 92 -1.75 -1.54 -16.98
N PHE A 93 -3.04 -1.79 -17.26
CA PHE A 93 -4.14 -1.41 -16.38
C PHE A 93 -4.11 -2.16 -15.05
N ASN A 94 -3.84 -3.46 -15.07
CA ASN A 94 -3.73 -4.26 -13.86
C ASN A 94 -2.54 -3.81 -13.01
N HIS A 95 -1.37 -3.56 -13.60
CA HIS A 95 -0.20 -3.04 -12.90
C HIS A 95 -0.47 -1.66 -12.27
N ALA A 96 -1.15 -0.77 -13.00
CA ALA A 96 -1.53 0.54 -12.48
C ALA A 96 -2.52 0.41 -11.31
N ASN A 97 -3.49 -0.49 -11.41
CA ASN A 97 -4.45 -0.78 -10.36
C ASN A 97 -3.77 -1.31 -9.08
N ASP A 98 -2.85 -2.28 -9.22
CA ASP A 98 -2.08 -2.85 -8.10
C ASP A 98 -1.19 -1.78 -7.44
N ALA A 99 -0.56 -0.91 -8.25
CA ALA A 99 0.24 0.19 -7.74
C ALA A 99 -0.59 1.20 -6.94
N LEU A 100 -1.80 1.53 -7.42
CA LEU A 100 -2.73 2.39 -6.69
C LEU A 100 -3.16 1.75 -5.38
N ASP A 101 -3.57 0.48 -5.39
CA ASP A 101 -4.01 -0.24 -4.20
C ASP A 101 -2.92 -0.28 -3.11
N LEU A 102 -1.66 -0.54 -3.51
CA LEU A 102 -0.52 -0.49 -2.60
C LEU A 102 -0.33 0.92 -2.01
N ASN A 103 -0.35 1.96 -2.85
CA ASN A 103 -0.10 3.33 -2.38
C ASN A 103 -1.27 3.90 -1.55
N ILE A 104 -2.52 3.50 -1.83
CA ILE A 104 -3.67 3.80 -0.96
C ILE A 104 -3.46 3.20 0.44
N LYS A 105 -3.11 1.92 0.51
CA LYS A 105 -2.85 1.24 1.79
C LYS A 105 -1.70 1.88 2.57
N LEU A 106 -0.62 2.26 1.89
CA LEU A 106 0.50 2.96 2.51
C LEU A 106 0.10 4.35 3.02
N ALA A 107 -0.67 5.11 2.24
CA ALA A 107 -1.13 6.44 2.60
C ALA A 107 -2.13 6.44 3.76
N GLN A 108 -2.97 5.40 3.86
CA GLN A 108 -3.93 5.22 4.95
C GLN A 108 -3.33 4.59 6.20
N ALA A 109 -2.12 4.01 6.10
CA ALA A 109 -1.46 3.42 7.25
C ALA A 109 -1.19 4.50 8.31
N LYS A 110 -1.48 4.17 9.57
CA LYS A 110 -1.14 5.04 10.70
C LYS A 110 0.37 4.97 10.92
N PHE A 111 1.06 6.03 10.54
CA PHE A 111 2.46 6.21 10.81
C PHE A 111 2.65 7.03 12.08
N ARG A 112 3.67 6.64 12.88
CA ARG A 112 4.18 7.47 13.98
C ARG A 112 5.24 8.39 13.44
N ASN A 113 5.13 9.68 13.72
CA ASN A 113 6.17 10.62 13.36
C ASN A 113 7.39 10.40 14.27
N ALA A 114 8.53 10.04 13.68
CA ALA A 114 9.77 9.79 14.43
C ALA A 114 10.33 11.03 15.14
N TYR A 115 9.86 12.23 14.78
CA TYR A 115 10.28 13.50 15.37
C TYR A 115 9.39 13.99 16.49
N GLU A 116 8.31 13.28 16.77
CA GLU A 116 7.46 13.50 17.91
C GLU A 116 7.78 12.51 19.04
N LYS A 117 7.26 12.80 20.24
CA LYS A 117 7.39 11.86 21.35
C LYS A 117 6.55 10.63 21.05
N ILE A 118 7.19 9.47 21.04
CA ILE A 118 6.52 8.17 21.01
C ILE A 118 6.54 7.64 22.44
N GLU A 119 5.37 7.39 23.00
CA GLU A 119 5.27 6.87 24.36
C GLU A 119 5.74 5.40 24.40
N ALA A 120 6.36 5.01 25.52
CA ALA A 120 6.96 3.69 25.63
C ALA A 120 5.92 2.57 25.48
N GLU A 121 4.70 2.80 25.96
CA GLU A 121 3.57 1.87 25.90
C GLU A 121 2.89 1.77 24.54
N GLU A 122 3.23 2.64 23.59
CA GLU A 122 2.70 2.60 22.20
C GLU A 122 3.39 1.55 21.34
N PHE A 123 4.05 0.58 21.94
CA PHE A 123 4.70 -0.49 21.19
C PHE A 123 3.69 -1.34 20.39
N THR A 124 4.18 -1.90 19.29
CA THR A 124 3.42 -2.87 18.49
C THR A 124 3.61 -4.30 19.01
N LYS A 125 4.80 -4.57 19.54
CA LYS A 125 5.16 -5.86 20.11
C LYS A 125 6.10 -5.65 21.31
N PHE A 126 5.87 -6.43 22.36
CA PHE A 126 6.69 -6.46 23.57
C PHE A 126 7.05 -7.91 23.88
N GLU A 127 8.31 -8.17 24.11
CA GLU A 127 8.80 -9.46 24.59
C GLU A 127 9.85 -9.25 25.69
N THR A 128 9.87 -10.15 26.63
CA THR A 128 10.81 -10.12 27.76
C THR A 128 11.04 -11.54 28.30
N ASP A 129 12.29 -11.82 28.63
CA ASP A 129 12.66 -13.01 29.39
C ASP A 129 12.61 -12.75 30.92
N ALA A 130 12.36 -11.51 31.33
CA ALA A 130 12.30 -11.11 32.73
C ALA A 130 10.88 -11.21 33.27
N HIS A 131 10.73 -11.88 34.41
CA HIS A 131 9.45 -12.13 35.07
C HIS A 131 8.71 -10.85 35.50
N ASP A 132 9.41 -9.72 35.69
CA ASP A 132 8.87 -8.49 36.23
C ASP A 132 8.68 -7.36 35.17
N SER A 133 9.07 -7.58 33.93
CA SER A 133 8.84 -6.58 32.87
C SER A 133 7.37 -6.53 32.51
N ARG A 134 6.74 -5.38 32.69
CA ARG A 134 5.30 -5.17 32.48
C ARG A 134 4.98 -3.72 32.20
N ILE A 135 3.79 -3.49 31.69
CA ILE A 135 3.21 -2.16 31.62
C ILE A 135 2.76 -1.77 33.03
N VAL A 136 3.18 -0.60 33.50
CA VAL A 136 2.89 -0.09 34.84
C VAL A 136 2.30 1.33 34.75
N ASN A 137 1.89 1.88 35.91
CA ASN A 137 1.31 3.22 36.02
C ASN A 137 0.11 3.43 35.09
N ASP A 138 -0.88 2.53 35.18
CA ASP A 138 -2.11 2.57 34.39
C ASP A 138 -1.87 2.59 32.88
N GLY A 139 -0.85 1.89 32.44
CA GLY A 139 -0.53 1.77 31.02
C GLY A 139 0.39 2.85 30.46
N LYS A 140 1.04 3.66 31.31
CA LYS A 140 1.85 4.81 30.89
C LYS A 140 3.35 4.58 30.82
N ASN A 141 3.83 3.43 31.31
CA ASN A 141 5.27 3.13 31.34
C ASN A 141 5.51 1.65 31.14
N ILE A 142 6.70 1.32 30.65
CA ILE A 142 7.24 -0.04 30.71
C ILE A 142 8.16 -0.10 31.94
N GLY A 143 7.81 -0.94 32.92
CA GLY A 143 8.56 -1.13 34.15
C GLY A 143 9.24 -2.50 34.20
N GLY A 144 10.18 -2.67 35.14
CA GLY A 144 10.90 -3.91 35.33
C GLY A 144 11.75 -4.34 34.14
N VAL A 145 12.26 -3.39 33.36
CA VAL A 145 13.05 -3.66 32.16
C VAL A 145 14.39 -4.29 32.56
N ALA A 146 14.67 -5.48 32.05
CA ALA A 146 15.88 -6.25 32.31
C ALA A 146 16.53 -6.69 30.99
N SER A 147 17.68 -7.36 31.09
CA SER A 147 18.36 -7.95 29.93
C SER A 147 17.41 -8.89 29.18
N GLY A 148 17.38 -8.78 27.84
CA GLY A 148 16.48 -9.56 27.00
C GLY A 148 15.11 -8.92 26.76
N THR A 149 14.75 -7.84 27.46
CA THR A 149 13.53 -7.10 27.17
C THR A 149 13.68 -6.27 25.89
N TRP A 150 12.72 -6.39 25.00
CA TRP A 150 12.67 -5.54 23.81
C TRP A 150 11.24 -5.14 23.45
N VAL A 151 11.14 -4.01 22.79
CA VAL A 151 9.88 -3.47 22.25
C VAL A 151 10.06 -3.13 20.79
N LYS A 152 9.01 -3.34 20.00
CA LYS A 152 8.95 -2.97 18.58
C LYS A 152 7.91 -1.89 18.37
N TYR A 153 8.30 -0.82 17.72
CA TYR A 153 7.40 0.20 17.21
C TYR A 153 7.34 0.06 15.69
N SER A 154 6.18 -0.35 15.18
CA SER A 154 5.96 -0.44 13.74
C SER A 154 5.47 0.89 13.17
N ASN A 155 5.66 1.06 11.88
CA ASN A 155 5.18 2.24 11.15
C ASN A 155 5.73 3.58 11.71
N VAL A 156 6.99 3.60 12.13
CA VAL A 156 7.69 4.84 12.49
C VAL A 156 8.24 5.48 11.21
N TYR A 157 7.75 6.66 10.90
CA TYR A 157 8.12 7.39 9.70
C TYR A 157 9.25 8.38 10.00
N PHE A 158 10.37 8.21 9.29
CA PHE A 158 11.48 9.14 9.27
C PHE A 158 11.41 9.92 7.95
N SER A 159 11.26 11.24 7.98
CA SER A 159 11.30 12.06 6.78
C SER A 159 12.63 11.89 6.02
N GLY A 160 12.70 12.34 4.76
CA GLY A 160 13.82 12.09 3.85
C GLY A 160 15.23 12.45 4.36
N ASN A 161 15.35 13.19 5.46
CA ASN A 161 16.63 13.54 6.08
C ASN A 161 17.10 12.55 7.15
N GLY A 162 16.28 11.55 7.50
CA GLY A 162 16.56 10.59 8.56
C GLY A 162 16.73 11.24 9.94
N ALA A 163 16.82 10.42 10.98
CA ALA A 163 17.10 10.89 12.35
C ALA A 163 18.57 10.79 12.67
N LYS A 164 19.16 11.85 13.25
CA LYS A 164 20.55 11.88 13.69
C LYS A 164 20.71 11.66 15.19
N LYS A 165 19.61 11.77 15.95
CA LYS A 165 19.60 11.66 17.41
C LYS A 165 18.32 11.02 17.88
N VAL A 166 18.42 10.15 18.87
CA VAL A 166 17.27 9.60 19.62
C VAL A 166 17.45 10.00 21.08
N THR A 167 16.36 10.41 21.73
CA THR A 167 16.35 10.76 23.15
C THR A 167 15.41 9.82 23.86
N PHE A 168 15.89 9.14 24.89
CA PHE A 168 15.09 8.29 25.77
C PHE A 168 14.82 8.99 27.09
N PHE A 169 13.60 8.91 27.56
CA PHE A 169 13.23 9.29 28.92
C PHE A 169 13.07 8.02 29.73
N TYR A 170 13.95 7.82 30.69
CA TYR A 170 13.96 6.63 31.54
C TYR A 170 14.20 6.98 33.01
N ALA A 171 13.73 6.14 33.90
CA ALA A 171 14.04 6.19 35.30
C ALA A 171 14.74 4.89 35.71
N ALA A 172 15.85 5.01 36.43
CA ALA A 172 16.54 3.90 37.04
C ALA A 172 16.51 4.01 38.58
N GLN A 173 16.43 2.90 39.28
CA GLN A 173 16.57 2.89 40.73
C GLN A 173 18.06 2.98 41.10
N GLU A 174 18.36 3.73 42.16
CA GLU A 174 19.75 3.92 42.64
C GLU A 174 20.45 2.59 43.03
N ARG A 175 19.69 1.53 43.27
CA ARG A 175 20.22 0.20 43.59
C ARG A 175 20.99 -0.48 42.46
N ASP A 176 20.75 -0.07 41.21
CA ASP A 176 21.25 -0.74 40.01
C ASP A 176 22.32 0.10 39.32
N ALA A 177 23.32 0.53 40.11
CA ALA A 177 24.43 1.37 39.63
C ALA A 177 25.32 0.72 38.55
N GLY A 178 24.89 -0.43 38.01
CA GLY A 178 25.63 -1.18 37.00
C GLY A 178 25.49 -0.66 35.55
N GLY A 179 24.62 0.29 35.32
CA GLY A 179 24.34 0.83 33.97
C GLY A 179 23.71 -0.20 33.01
N GLY A 180 22.67 0.20 32.32
CA GLY A 180 22.06 -0.56 31.25
C GLY A 180 22.47 -0.03 29.87
N GLN A 181 22.35 -0.87 28.84
CA GLN A 181 22.51 -0.47 27.46
C GLN A 181 21.17 -0.56 26.75
N ILE A 182 20.82 0.49 26.00
CA ILE A 182 19.68 0.49 25.11
C ILE A 182 20.21 0.33 23.68
N HIS A 183 19.80 -0.77 23.04
CA HIS A 183 20.16 -1.03 21.66
C HIS A 183 18.99 -0.66 20.75
N ILE A 184 19.25 0.19 19.74
CA ILE A 184 18.30 0.50 18.69
C ILE A 184 18.59 -0.40 17.49
N ARG A 185 17.57 -1.06 16.97
CA ARG A 185 17.66 -1.85 15.75
C ARG A 185 16.62 -1.36 14.76
N LEU A 186 17.04 -1.21 13.52
CA LEU A 186 16.17 -0.91 12.38
C LEU A 186 16.05 -2.17 11.53
N GLY A 187 14.84 -2.45 11.08
CA GLY A 187 14.57 -3.59 10.23
C GLY A 187 13.44 -4.47 10.76
N SER A 188 13.03 -5.41 9.93
CA SER A 188 11.89 -6.32 10.15
C SER A 188 12.20 -7.37 11.20
#